data_551f5d11adfe8fa2a13b33f7d602e0fa
#
_entry.id   551f5d11adfe8fa2a13b33f7d602e0fa
#
_cell.length_a   1.000
_cell.length_b   1.000
_cell.length_c   1.000
_cell.angle_alpha   90.00
_cell.angle_beta   90.00
_cell.angle_gamma   90.00
#
_symmetry.space_group_name_H-M   'P 1'
#
loop_
_entity.id
_entity.type
_entity.pdbx_description
1 polymer ?
#
loop_
_entity_poly.entity_id
_entity_poly.type
_entity_poly.pdbx_seq_one_letter_code
_entity_poly.pdbx_strand_id
1 'polypeptide(L)'
;MNDKLNAEDRARLSEFSSLIAGLREKLGTQIVGQEEIVTQVMAAILSEGHCLIIGVPGLAKTLLVRSIAELLTLDFSRIQFTPDLMPSDIIGASLLQDDQAGTRGFHFLRGPIFSNVILADEINRTPPKTQAALMEAMEERQVTAAGENLALERPFFVLATQNPIEQEGTYPLPEAQIDRFMFKVLVGYPNPCLLYTSPSPRD
;
A
#
# COMPACT_ATOMS: atom_id res chain seq x y z
N MET A 1 -7.64 -30.91 -15.12
CA MET A 1 -8.36 -29.98 -14.24
C MET A 1 -9.04 -28.83 -15.01
N ASN A 2 -9.20 -28.98 -16.32
CA ASN A 2 -9.66 -27.89 -17.22
C ASN A 2 -11.11 -28.04 -17.77
N ASP A 3 -11.92 -28.96 -17.22
CA ASP A 3 -13.17 -29.38 -17.88
C ASP A 3 -14.47 -28.89 -17.20
N LYS A 4 -14.37 -27.90 -16.27
CA LYS A 4 -15.55 -27.38 -15.54
C LYS A 4 -15.88 -25.91 -15.81
N LEU A 5 -15.10 -25.20 -16.62
CA LEU A 5 -15.40 -23.81 -16.95
C LEU A 5 -16.33 -23.76 -18.17
N ASN A 6 -17.45 -23.07 -18.02
CA ASN A 6 -18.35 -22.81 -19.15
C ASN A 6 -17.72 -21.79 -20.13
N ALA A 7 -18.34 -21.59 -21.29
CA ALA A 7 -17.81 -20.69 -22.32
C ALA A 7 -17.73 -19.23 -21.86
N GLU A 8 -18.66 -18.80 -21.01
CA GLU A 8 -18.71 -17.45 -20.45
C GLU A 8 -17.57 -17.22 -19.46
N ASP A 9 -17.29 -18.21 -18.59
CA ASP A 9 -16.16 -18.13 -17.66
C ASP A 9 -14.81 -18.08 -18.39
N ARG A 10 -14.67 -18.83 -19.49
CA ARG A 10 -13.47 -18.78 -20.34
C ARG A 10 -13.28 -17.42 -21.00
N ALA A 11 -14.36 -16.81 -21.48
CA ALA A 11 -14.31 -15.48 -22.08
C ALA A 11 -13.88 -14.42 -21.03
N ARG A 12 -14.47 -14.45 -19.83
CA ARG A 12 -14.11 -13.55 -18.72
C ARG A 12 -12.66 -13.72 -18.29
N LEU A 13 -12.17 -14.96 -18.20
CA LEU A 13 -10.77 -15.23 -17.89
C LEU A 13 -9.81 -14.71 -18.97
N SER A 14 -10.19 -14.84 -20.25
CA SER A 14 -9.39 -14.32 -21.36
C SER A 14 -9.31 -12.79 -21.32
N GLU A 15 -10.44 -12.12 -21.09
CA GLU A 15 -10.52 -10.66 -20.95
C GLU A 15 -9.69 -10.17 -19.76
N PHE A 16 -9.85 -10.80 -18.60
CA PHE A 16 -9.06 -10.51 -17.40
C PHE A 16 -7.57 -10.68 -17.64
N SER A 17 -7.17 -11.79 -18.28
CA SER A 17 -5.76 -12.04 -18.62
C SER A 17 -5.18 -10.95 -19.52
N SER A 18 -5.96 -10.47 -20.50
CA SER A 18 -5.57 -9.40 -21.41
C SER A 18 -5.41 -8.05 -20.67
N LEU A 19 -6.32 -7.74 -19.74
CA LEU A 19 -6.24 -6.54 -18.91
C LEU A 19 -4.98 -6.56 -18.04
N ILE A 20 -4.69 -7.69 -17.38
CA ILE A 20 -3.49 -7.84 -16.56
C ILE A 20 -2.21 -7.70 -17.39
N ALA A 21 -2.18 -8.30 -18.59
CA ALA A 21 -1.04 -8.15 -19.50
C ALA A 21 -0.81 -6.68 -19.88
N GLY A 22 -1.87 -5.95 -20.22
CA GLY A 22 -1.81 -4.52 -20.54
C GLY A 22 -1.36 -3.64 -19.36
N LEU A 23 -1.80 -3.95 -18.14
CA LEU A 23 -1.34 -3.28 -16.92
C LEU A 23 0.15 -3.52 -16.69
N ARG A 24 0.61 -4.78 -16.82
CA ARG A 24 2.05 -5.12 -16.68
C ARG A 24 2.92 -4.40 -17.70
N GLU A 25 2.48 -4.33 -18.95
CA GLU A 25 3.20 -3.62 -20.00
C GLU A 25 3.35 -2.12 -19.65
N LYS A 26 2.25 -1.46 -19.26
CA LYS A 26 2.28 -0.05 -18.86
C LYS A 26 3.18 0.20 -17.65
N LEU A 27 3.13 -0.67 -16.63
CA LEU A 27 4.02 -0.57 -15.47
C LEU A 27 5.48 -0.83 -15.84
N GLY A 28 5.75 -1.78 -16.74
CA GLY A 28 7.08 -2.10 -17.21
C GLY A 28 7.78 -0.96 -17.94
N THR A 29 7.02 -0.05 -18.57
CA THR A 29 7.58 1.16 -19.19
C THR A 29 8.06 2.20 -18.17
N GLN A 30 7.46 2.21 -16.98
CA GLN A 30 7.77 3.18 -15.90
C GLN A 30 8.77 2.63 -14.89
N ILE A 31 8.79 1.29 -14.72
CA ILE A 31 9.56 0.61 -13.67
C ILE A 31 10.43 -0.46 -14.31
N VAL A 32 11.65 -0.07 -14.61
CA VAL A 32 12.63 -0.94 -15.28
C VAL A 32 13.32 -1.85 -14.25
N GLY A 33 13.38 -3.14 -14.55
CA GLY A 33 14.19 -4.11 -13.79
C GLY A 33 13.55 -4.64 -12.51
N GLN A 34 12.23 -4.41 -12.28
CA GLN A 34 11.51 -4.87 -11.09
C GLN A 34 10.25 -5.69 -11.45
N GLU A 35 10.27 -6.43 -12.55
CA GLU A 35 9.11 -7.18 -13.06
C GLU A 35 8.52 -8.17 -12.06
N GLU A 36 9.37 -8.82 -11.26
CA GLU A 36 8.95 -9.75 -10.23
C GLU A 36 8.18 -9.05 -9.13
N ILE A 37 8.66 -7.89 -8.66
CA ILE A 37 8.01 -7.07 -7.63
C ILE A 37 6.66 -6.59 -8.14
N VAL A 38 6.61 -6.07 -9.37
CA VAL A 38 5.35 -5.66 -10.03
C VAL A 38 4.35 -6.81 -10.04
N THR A 39 4.80 -8.00 -10.41
CA THR A 39 3.94 -9.20 -10.46
C THR A 39 3.38 -9.57 -9.10
N GLN A 40 4.21 -9.58 -8.05
CA GLN A 40 3.80 -9.92 -6.68
C GLN A 40 2.86 -8.88 -6.10
N VAL A 41 3.14 -7.58 -6.29
CA VAL A 41 2.26 -6.49 -5.84
C VAL A 41 0.91 -6.55 -6.55
N MET A 42 0.89 -6.76 -7.86
CA MET A 42 -0.37 -6.93 -8.59
C MET A 42 -1.15 -8.16 -8.11
N ALA A 43 -0.47 -9.28 -7.87
CA ALA A 43 -1.12 -10.47 -7.33
C ALA A 43 -1.74 -10.23 -5.95
N ALA A 44 -1.04 -9.47 -5.08
CA ALA A 44 -1.57 -9.09 -3.77
C ALA A 44 -2.83 -8.23 -3.90
N ILE A 45 -2.81 -7.20 -4.75
CA ILE A 45 -3.97 -6.32 -4.98
C ILE A 45 -5.18 -7.12 -5.49
N LEU A 46 -4.97 -7.97 -6.50
CA LEU A 46 -6.04 -8.77 -7.09
C LEU A 46 -6.62 -9.84 -6.16
N SER A 47 -5.85 -10.23 -5.15
CA SER A 47 -6.27 -11.18 -4.11
C SER A 47 -6.79 -10.49 -2.84
N GLU A 48 -6.98 -9.16 -2.88
CA GLU A 48 -7.33 -8.33 -1.72
C GLU A 48 -6.38 -8.54 -0.51
N GLY A 49 -5.12 -8.91 -0.78
CA GLY A 49 -4.08 -9.10 0.22
C GLY A 49 -3.19 -7.87 0.35
N HIS A 50 -2.33 -7.84 1.35
CA HIS A 50 -1.37 -6.77 1.58
C HIS A 50 0.06 -7.23 1.27
N CYS A 51 0.99 -6.30 1.06
CA CYS A 51 2.36 -6.60 0.69
C CYS A 51 3.36 -5.85 1.59
N LEU A 52 4.39 -6.57 2.06
CA LEU A 52 5.52 -6.00 2.80
C LEU A 52 6.77 -6.05 1.93
N ILE A 53 7.34 -4.90 1.62
CA ILE A 53 8.61 -4.79 0.90
C ILE A 53 9.74 -4.51 1.89
N ILE A 54 10.72 -5.40 1.92
CA ILE A 54 11.94 -5.21 2.69
C ILE A 54 13.08 -4.90 1.72
N GLY A 55 13.67 -3.73 1.83
CA GLY A 55 14.75 -3.34 0.93
C GLY A 55 15.23 -1.92 1.16
N VAL A 56 16.39 -1.61 0.58
CA VAL A 56 17.03 -0.31 0.69
C VAL A 56 16.15 0.83 0.15
N PRO A 57 16.33 2.06 0.65
CA PRO A 57 15.63 3.24 0.12
C PRO A 57 16.03 3.53 -1.34
N GLY A 58 15.20 4.30 -2.05
CA GLY A 58 15.53 4.77 -3.41
C GLY A 58 15.16 3.81 -4.56
N LEU A 59 14.45 2.71 -4.30
CA LEU A 59 14.06 1.73 -5.31
C LEU A 59 12.68 2.00 -5.96
N ALA A 60 12.34 3.26 -6.17
CA ALA A 60 11.11 3.68 -6.86
C ALA A 60 9.79 3.08 -6.31
N LYS A 61 9.77 2.60 -5.04
CA LYS A 61 8.61 1.97 -4.41
C LYS A 61 7.36 2.87 -4.46
N THR A 62 7.54 4.15 -4.18
CA THR A 62 6.46 5.15 -4.23
C THR A 62 5.90 5.30 -5.65
N LEU A 63 6.78 5.34 -6.65
CA LEU A 63 6.37 5.42 -8.05
C LEU A 63 5.57 4.19 -8.45
N LEU A 64 6.03 2.98 -8.09
CA LEU A 64 5.33 1.72 -8.37
C LEU A 64 3.89 1.75 -7.85
N VAL A 65 3.72 2.04 -6.55
CA VAL A 65 2.39 1.97 -5.91
C VAL A 65 1.47 3.04 -6.44
N ARG A 66 1.99 4.25 -6.63
CA ARG A 66 1.24 5.36 -7.21
C ARG A 66 0.80 5.06 -8.65
N SER A 67 1.70 4.56 -9.49
CA SER A 67 1.35 4.19 -10.87
C SER A 67 0.28 3.10 -10.94
N ILE A 68 0.32 2.12 -10.03
CA ILE A 68 -0.72 1.08 -9.94
C ILE A 68 -2.05 1.72 -9.55
N ALA A 69 -2.09 2.58 -8.53
CA ALA A 69 -3.30 3.26 -8.08
C ALA A 69 -3.90 4.13 -9.20
N GLU A 70 -3.07 4.90 -9.91
CA GLU A 70 -3.49 5.73 -11.04
C GLU A 70 -4.07 4.88 -12.20
N LEU A 71 -3.41 3.77 -12.55
CA LEU A 71 -3.89 2.86 -13.60
C LEU A 71 -5.21 2.16 -13.26
N LEU A 72 -5.46 1.92 -12.00
CA LEU A 72 -6.69 1.31 -11.48
C LEU A 72 -7.76 2.33 -11.09
N THR A 73 -7.47 3.63 -11.23
CA THR A 73 -8.36 4.73 -10.82
C THR A 73 -8.77 4.63 -9.34
N LEU A 74 -7.79 4.32 -8.49
CA LEU A 74 -7.95 4.18 -7.05
C LEU A 74 -7.33 5.36 -6.32
N ASP A 75 -7.91 5.74 -5.18
CA ASP A 75 -7.36 6.77 -4.31
C ASP A 75 -6.08 6.27 -3.64
N PHE A 76 -5.03 7.08 -3.71
CA PHE A 76 -3.70 6.79 -3.18
C PHE A 76 -3.31 7.74 -2.06
N SER A 77 -2.81 7.19 -0.95
CA SER A 77 -2.16 7.96 0.11
C SER A 77 -0.82 7.35 0.51
N ARG A 78 0.14 8.21 0.81
CA ARG A 78 1.42 7.84 1.40
C ARG A 78 1.46 8.27 2.86
N ILE A 79 1.80 7.34 3.73
CA ILE A 79 2.03 7.58 5.15
C ILE A 79 3.50 7.29 5.42
N GLN A 80 4.26 8.33 5.76
CA GLN A 80 5.65 8.18 6.19
C GLN A 80 5.65 7.90 7.69
N PHE A 81 6.10 6.72 8.07
CA PHE A 81 6.19 6.32 9.46
C PHE A 81 7.44 6.93 10.10
N THR A 82 7.23 7.80 11.07
CA THR A 82 8.27 8.50 11.84
C THR A 82 8.09 8.20 13.33
N PRO A 83 9.12 8.38 14.18
CA PRO A 83 9.01 8.10 15.62
C PRO A 83 7.93 8.90 16.35
N ASP A 84 7.55 10.05 15.83
CA ASP A 84 6.55 10.97 16.37
C ASP A 84 5.15 10.79 15.76
N LEU A 85 4.98 9.91 14.76
CA LEU A 85 3.68 9.66 14.12
C LEU A 85 2.69 9.07 15.11
N MET A 86 1.51 9.67 15.20
CA MET A 86 0.42 9.24 16.07
C MET A 86 -0.66 8.46 15.30
N PRO A 87 -1.41 7.57 15.96
CA PRO A 87 -2.56 6.89 15.35
C PRO A 87 -3.58 7.85 14.72
N SER A 88 -3.79 9.02 15.32
CA SER A 88 -4.68 10.08 14.80
C SER A 88 -4.21 10.66 13.46
N ASP A 89 -2.91 10.64 13.18
CA ASP A 89 -2.38 11.12 11.90
C ASP A 89 -2.69 10.14 10.75
N ILE A 90 -2.88 8.87 11.09
CA ILE A 90 -3.26 7.80 10.17
C ILE A 90 -4.78 7.76 9.98
N ILE A 91 -5.51 7.70 11.09
CA ILE A 91 -6.97 7.49 11.11
C ILE A 91 -7.73 8.80 10.86
N GLY A 92 -7.22 9.90 11.40
CA GLY A 92 -7.92 11.17 11.43
C GLY A 92 -8.32 11.56 12.86
N ALA A 93 -8.91 12.73 12.99
CA ALA A 93 -9.28 13.30 14.28
C ALA A 93 -10.61 14.05 14.22
N SER A 94 -11.32 14.08 15.35
CA SER A 94 -12.49 14.93 15.52
C SER A 94 -12.07 16.35 15.83
N LEU A 95 -12.45 17.29 15.00
CA LEU A 95 -12.21 18.71 15.17
C LEU A 95 -13.50 19.40 15.60
N LEU A 96 -13.38 20.32 16.55
CA LEU A 96 -14.47 21.20 16.93
C LEU A 96 -14.55 22.33 15.88
N GLN A 97 -15.61 22.37 15.11
CA GLN A 97 -15.85 23.42 14.11
C GLN A 97 -17.14 24.16 14.44
N ASP A 98 -17.13 25.47 14.18
CA ASP A 98 -18.33 26.28 14.24
C ASP A 98 -19.08 26.11 12.91
N ASP A 99 -20.32 25.66 12.97
CA ASP A 99 -21.22 25.60 11.82
C ASP A 99 -21.54 27.01 11.32
N GLN A 100 -21.97 27.13 10.05
CA GLN A 100 -22.41 28.39 9.47
C GLN A 100 -23.56 29.07 10.26
N ALA A 101 -24.22 28.34 11.13
CA ALA A 101 -25.25 28.80 12.06
C ALA A 101 -24.70 29.22 13.46
N GLY A 102 -23.37 29.17 13.66
CA GLY A 102 -22.75 29.50 14.97
C GLY A 102 -22.88 28.41 16.02
N THR A 103 -23.32 27.20 15.64
CA THR A 103 -23.38 26.04 16.54
C THR A 103 -22.07 25.27 16.48
N ARG A 104 -21.48 24.98 17.64
CA ARG A 104 -20.26 24.18 17.74
C ARG A 104 -20.58 22.68 17.63
N GLY A 105 -19.96 22.01 16.65
CA GLY A 105 -20.08 20.58 16.45
C GLY A 105 -18.74 19.90 16.28
N PHE A 106 -18.67 18.62 16.64
CA PHE A 106 -17.50 17.77 16.31
C PHE A 106 -17.65 17.23 14.89
N HIS A 107 -16.67 17.52 14.03
CA HIS A 107 -16.57 16.96 12.70
C HIS A 107 -15.35 16.03 12.63
N PHE A 108 -15.57 14.81 12.19
CA PHE A 108 -14.47 13.87 12.00
C PHE A 108 -13.78 14.15 10.66
N LEU A 109 -12.52 14.57 10.74
CA LEU A 109 -11.66 14.71 9.56
C LEU A 109 -10.97 13.37 9.29
N ARG A 110 -11.31 12.75 8.17
CA ARG A 110 -10.74 11.46 7.75
C ARG A 110 -9.25 11.59 7.46
N GLY A 111 -8.46 10.66 8.00
CA GLY A 111 -7.03 10.55 7.74
C GLY A 111 -6.73 9.78 6.45
N PRO A 112 -5.45 9.62 6.11
CA PRO A 112 -5.00 8.95 4.89
C PRO A 112 -5.39 7.46 4.80
N ILE A 113 -5.73 6.82 5.91
CA ILE A 113 -6.16 5.41 5.94
C ILE A 113 -7.41 5.13 5.12
N PHE A 114 -8.24 6.15 4.84
CA PHE A 114 -9.48 5.99 4.08
C PHE A 114 -9.28 5.94 2.56
N SER A 115 -8.04 6.02 2.07
CA SER A 115 -7.74 5.79 0.66
C SER A 115 -7.73 4.29 0.33
N ASN A 116 -7.94 3.95 -0.94
CA ASN A 116 -7.94 2.55 -1.40
C ASN A 116 -6.55 1.91 -1.35
N VAL A 117 -5.53 2.68 -1.71
CA VAL A 117 -4.14 2.22 -1.79
C VAL A 117 -3.27 3.03 -0.85
N ILE A 118 -2.71 2.37 0.14
CA ILE A 118 -1.84 2.98 1.14
C ILE A 118 -0.40 2.52 0.93
N LEU A 119 0.51 3.48 0.79
CA LEU A 119 1.95 3.23 0.97
C LEU A 119 2.34 3.59 2.40
N ALA A 120 2.55 2.58 3.23
CA ALA A 120 3.07 2.71 4.59
C ALA A 120 4.61 2.64 4.55
N ASP A 121 5.25 3.81 4.44
CA ASP A 121 6.70 3.87 4.20
C ASP A 121 7.46 3.87 5.53
N GLU A 122 8.44 2.95 5.65
CA GLU A 122 9.29 2.76 6.83
C GLU A 122 8.49 2.41 8.12
N ILE A 123 7.55 1.46 8.01
CA ILE A 123 6.63 1.11 9.10
C ILE A 123 7.32 0.75 10.43
N ASN A 124 8.56 0.26 10.36
CA ASN A 124 9.37 -0.08 11.54
C ASN A 124 9.95 1.13 12.29
N ARG A 125 9.79 2.36 11.81
CA ARG A 125 10.29 3.58 12.50
C ARG A 125 9.32 4.14 13.54
N THR A 126 8.12 3.62 13.61
CA THR A 126 7.06 4.11 14.49
C THR A 126 6.81 3.15 15.65
N PRO A 127 6.47 3.64 16.86
CA PRO A 127 6.14 2.80 17.99
C PRO A 127 5.00 1.81 17.72
N PRO A 128 4.96 0.66 18.40
CA PRO A 128 3.99 -0.41 18.18
C PRO A 128 2.52 0.03 18.25
N LYS A 129 2.20 1.04 19.06
CA LYS A 129 0.84 1.57 19.18
C LYS A 129 0.32 2.16 17.87
N THR A 130 1.19 2.86 17.14
CA THR A 130 0.83 3.47 15.84
C THR A 130 0.82 2.42 14.73
N GLN A 131 1.75 1.44 14.77
CA GLN A 131 1.71 0.28 13.87
C GLN A 131 0.38 -0.49 14.02
N ALA A 132 -0.11 -0.68 15.27
CA ALA A 132 -1.33 -1.40 15.55
C ALA A 132 -2.57 -0.78 14.86
N ALA A 133 -2.64 0.53 14.72
CA ALA A 133 -3.74 1.20 14.02
C ALA A 133 -3.82 0.78 12.52
N LEU A 134 -2.67 0.67 11.85
CA LEU A 134 -2.64 0.17 10.48
C LEU A 134 -2.96 -1.33 10.41
N MET A 135 -2.46 -2.12 11.37
CA MET A 135 -2.71 -3.57 11.43
C MET A 135 -4.19 -3.89 11.66
N GLU A 136 -4.87 -3.10 12.51
CA GLU A 136 -6.32 -3.21 12.71
C GLU A 136 -7.08 -2.94 11.41
N ALA A 137 -6.74 -1.86 10.71
CA ALA A 137 -7.34 -1.50 9.44
C ALA A 137 -7.15 -2.59 8.35
N MET A 138 -5.98 -3.24 8.32
CA MET A 138 -5.69 -4.34 7.38
C MET A 138 -6.53 -5.59 7.69
N GLU A 139 -6.72 -5.92 8.95
CA GLU A 139 -7.42 -7.14 9.37
C GLU A 139 -8.94 -6.97 9.31
N GLU A 140 -9.44 -5.89 9.93
CA GLU A 140 -10.87 -5.66 10.12
C GLU A 140 -11.53 -4.91 8.95
N ARG A 141 -10.72 -4.28 8.06
CA ARG A 141 -11.19 -3.37 6.99
C ARG A 141 -12.09 -2.26 7.49
N GLN A 142 -11.85 -1.85 8.73
CA GLN A 142 -12.50 -0.75 9.43
C GLN A 142 -11.54 -0.13 10.42
N VAL A 143 -11.82 1.05 10.88
CA VAL A 143 -11.10 1.72 11.95
C VAL A 143 -12.06 2.23 13.00
N THR A 144 -11.66 2.19 14.26
CA THR A 144 -12.43 2.74 15.37
C THR A 144 -12.03 4.20 15.59
N ALA A 145 -12.92 5.13 15.32
CA ALA A 145 -12.68 6.56 15.52
C ALA A 145 -13.92 7.26 16.06
N ALA A 146 -13.75 8.25 16.94
CA ALA A 146 -14.83 9.02 17.56
C ALA A 146 -15.90 8.16 18.26
N GLY A 147 -15.56 6.94 18.69
CA GLY A 147 -16.51 5.99 19.30
C GLY A 147 -17.35 5.19 18.29
N GLU A 148 -17.07 5.31 17.00
CA GLU A 148 -17.75 4.61 15.91
C GLU A 148 -16.78 3.73 15.12
N ASN A 149 -17.30 2.63 14.53
CA ASN A 149 -16.57 1.81 13.60
C ASN A 149 -16.81 2.32 12.17
N LEU A 150 -15.78 2.82 11.55
CA LEU A 150 -15.82 3.38 10.21
C LEU A 150 -15.23 2.38 9.21
N ALA A 151 -16.06 1.88 8.31
CA ALA A 151 -15.64 0.93 7.27
C ALA A 151 -14.72 1.63 6.25
N LEU A 152 -13.72 0.87 5.76
CA LEU A 152 -12.85 1.27 4.67
C LEU A 152 -13.44 0.85 3.33
N GLU A 153 -13.31 1.69 2.32
CA GLU A 153 -13.80 1.41 0.96
C GLU A 153 -12.96 0.32 0.28
N ARG A 154 -13.63 -0.56 -0.46
CA ARG A 154 -12.96 -1.61 -1.23
C ARG A 154 -12.67 -1.15 -2.67
N PRO A 155 -11.58 -1.61 -3.27
CA PRO A 155 -10.53 -2.44 -2.68
C PRO A 155 -9.69 -1.63 -1.67
N PHE A 156 -9.22 -2.28 -0.59
CA PHE A 156 -8.29 -1.69 0.37
C PHE A 156 -6.99 -2.47 0.36
N PHE A 157 -5.91 -1.80 -0.03
CA PHE A 157 -4.59 -2.40 -0.19
C PHE A 157 -3.53 -1.59 0.54
N VAL A 158 -2.70 -2.28 1.31
CA VAL A 158 -1.55 -1.70 1.99
C VAL A 158 -0.27 -2.31 1.42
N LEU A 159 0.62 -1.45 0.93
CA LEU A 159 2.00 -1.79 0.69
C LEU A 159 2.85 -1.12 1.77
N ALA A 160 3.38 -1.94 2.69
CA ALA A 160 4.29 -1.48 3.72
C ALA A 160 5.74 -1.64 3.26
N THR A 161 6.62 -0.73 3.71
CA THR A 161 8.06 -0.86 3.47
C THR A 161 8.82 -0.93 4.79
N GLN A 162 9.91 -1.68 4.78
CA GLN A 162 10.91 -1.71 5.86
C GLN A 162 12.30 -1.48 5.27
N ASN A 163 13.09 -0.67 5.95
CA ASN A 163 14.50 -0.52 5.66
C ASN A 163 15.31 -1.44 6.60
N PRO A 164 15.96 -2.49 6.09
CA PRO A 164 16.70 -3.44 6.94
C PRO A 164 18.03 -2.88 7.45
N ILE A 165 18.54 -1.78 6.90
CA ILE A 165 19.85 -1.23 7.23
C ILE A 165 19.76 -0.33 8.47
N GLU A 166 18.66 0.36 8.67
CA GLU A 166 18.44 1.22 9.83
C GLU A 166 17.99 0.37 11.01
N GLN A 167 18.91 0.13 11.95
CA GLN A 167 18.62 -0.62 13.18
C GLN A 167 18.38 0.29 14.38
N GLU A 168 18.98 1.49 14.41
CA GLU A 168 18.78 2.44 15.49
C GLU A 168 17.43 3.14 15.39
N GLY A 169 16.68 3.19 16.51
CA GLY A 169 15.37 3.85 16.60
C GLY A 169 14.26 3.11 15.84
N THR A 170 14.41 1.81 15.58
CA THR A 170 13.38 1.00 14.90
C THR A 170 12.67 0.04 15.85
N TYR A 171 11.42 -0.25 15.52
CA TYR A 171 10.56 -1.20 16.21
C TYR A 171 10.19 -2.32 15.23
N PRO A 172 10.83 -3.49 15.33
CA PRO A 172 10.55 -4.60 14.42
C PRO A 172 9.09 -5.04 14.56
N LEU A 173 8.48 -5.41 13.43
CA LEU A 173 7.15 -6.01 13.44
C LEU A 173 7.23 -7.42 14.06
N PRO A 174 6.36 -7.76 15.04
CA PRO A 174 6.20 -9.12 15.50
C PRO A 174 5.75 -10.06 14.37
N GLU A 175 6.09 -11.36 14.45
CA GLU A 175 5.70 -12.36 13.45
C GLU A 175 4.19 -12.37 13.19
N ALA A 176 3.37 -12.29 14.24
CA ALA A 176 1.92 -12.23 14.13
C ALA A 176 1.40 -11.02 13.32
N GLN A 177 2.17 -9.94 13.21
CA GLN A 177 1.83 -8.79 12.35
C GLN A 177 2.34 -8.98 10.92
N ILE A 178 3.47 -9.69 10.77
CA ILE A 178 4.00 -10.03 9.44
C ILE A 178 3.06 -10.99 8.70
N ASP A 179 2.40 -11.90 9.40
CA ASP A 179 1.44 -12.87 8.84
C ASP A 179 0.20 -12.20 8.18
N ARG A 180 -0.05 -10.92 8.45
CA ARG A 180 -1.12 -10.15 7.76
C ARG A 180 -0.76 -9.76 6.33
N PHE A 181 0.52 -9.85 5.97
CA PHE A 181 0.98 -9.58 4.63
C PHE A 181 1.00 -10.87 3.80
N MET A 182 0.27 -10.87 2.68
CA MET A 182 0.24 -12.00 1.75
C MET A 182 1.62 -12.28 1.14
N PHE A 183 2.38 -11.23 0.85
CA PHE A 183 3.74 -11.32 0.33
C PHE A 183 4.72 -10.51 1.17
N LYS A 184 5.87 -11.13 1.41
CA LYS A 184 7.07 -10.50 1.94
C LYS A 184 8.11 -10.48 0.84
N VAL A 185 8.29 -9.32 0.20
CA VAL A 185 9.15 -9.13 -0.97
C VAL A 185 10.50 -8.59 -0.52
N LEU A 186 11.56 -9.31 -0.82
CA LEU A 186 12.92 -8.86 -0.55
C LEU A 186 13.47 -8.15 -1.79
N VAL A 187 13.79 -6.87 -1.65
CA VAL A 187 14.32 -6.05 -2.74
C VAL A 187 15.79 -5.73 -2.49
N GLY A 188 16.65 -6.37 -3.27
CA GLY A 188 18.08 -6.08 -3.30
C GLY A 188 18.44 -4.87 -4.19
N TYR A 189 19.72 -4.56 -4.28
CA TYR A 189 20.20 -3.59 -5.25
C TYR A 189 19.94 -4.08 -6.68
N PRO A 190 19.58 -3.17 -7.61
CA PRO A 190 19.43 -3.53 -9.01
C PRO A 190 20.74 -4.08 -9.58
N ASN A 191 20.60 -4.98 -10.57
CA ASN A 191 21.76 -5.56 -11.23
C ASN A 191 22.65 -4.44 -11.79
N PRO A 192 23.99 -4.48 -11.58
CA PRO A 192 24.92 -3.46 -12.08
C PRO A 192 24.73 -3.11 -13.57
N CYS A 193 24.37 -4.08 -14.40
CA CYS A 193 24.08 -3.83 -15.83
C CYS A 193 22.94 -2.84 -16.05
N LEU A 194 21.92 -2.82 -15.20
CA LEU A 194 20.78 -1.90 -15.31
C LEU A 194 21.14 -0.47 -14.91
N LEU A 195 22.11 -0.29 -14.04
CA LEU A 195 22.58 1.03 -13.61
C LEU A 195 23.28 1.81 -14.73
N TYR A 196 23.88 1.11 -15.71
CA TYR A 196 24.58 1.73 -16.84
C TYR A 196 23.72 1.89 -18.09
N THR A 197 22.56 1.22 -18.15
CA THR A 197 21.67 1.26 -19.33
C THR A 197 20.45 2.15 -19.13
N SER A 198 20.17 2.57 -17.90
CA SER A 198 19.07 3.53 -17.64
C SER A 198 19.53 4.95 -18.00
N PRO A 199 18.72 5.72 -18.76
CA PRO A 199 19.01 7.12 -18.99
C PRO A 199 19.13 7.87 -17.67
N SER A 200 20.20 8.65 -17.51
CA SER A 200 20.38 9.48 -16.32
C SER A 200 19.29 10.56 -16.26
N PRO A 201 18.72 10.86 -15.09
CA PRO A 201 17.77 11.98 -14.94
C PRO A 201 18.38 13.36 -15.25
N ARG A 202 19.66 13.40 -15.64
CA ARG A 202 20.44 14.61 -15.97
C ARG A 202 20.76 14.77 -17.45
N ASP A 203 20.30 13.84 -18.29
CA ASP A 203 20.48 13.91 -19.75
C ASP A 203 19.20 14.44 -20.44
#